data_0e8a5f99369f551595a4fd66b9c0ca8c
#
_entry.id   0e8a5f99369f551595a4fd66b9c0ca8c
#
_cell.length_a   1.000
_cell.length_b   1.000
_cell.length_c   1.000
_cell.angle_alpha   90.00
_cell.angle_beta   90.00
_cell.angle_gamma   90.00
#
_symmetry.space_group_name_H-M   'P 1'
#
loop_
_entity.id
_entity.type
_entity.pdbx_description
1 polymer ?
#
loop_
_entity_poly.entity_id
_entity_poly.type
_entity_poly.pdbx_seq_one_letter_code
_entity_poly.pdbx_strand_id
1 'polypeptide(L)'
;MSRFVHCLPLAGEGMADKMDYASAGVDIDLEGSAVASLISSLSKSVRPTGTPGAPVDLPGGFGGLIEFGDHLLALATDGVGSKLQIAAALNEWSGVGIDCMAMNVNDLLCVGAEPIAFVDYVAVPKPDPDVHAALGASLTEACRLARVTLAGGETASLPGIVTELDLSGTALGYLKKGNAITGENLTAGDVLIGLPSSGIHSNGYSLVRRFIDHAGMKY
;
A
#
# COMPACT_ATOMS: atom_id res chain seq x y z
N MET A 1 -31.43 -1.42 16.59
CA MET A 1 -32.33 -1.17 15.44
C MET A 1 -31.44 -1.00 14.21
N SER A 2 -31.27 -2.09 13.48
CA SER A 2 -30.44 -2.14 12.26
C SER A 2 -31.27 -1.63 11.08
N ARG A 3 -30.84 -0.55 10.42
CA ARG A 3 -31.42 -0.13 9.13
C ARG A 3 -30.59 -0.76 8.02
N PHE A 4 -31.11 -1.82 7.43
CA PHE A 4 -30.67 -2.30 6.14
C PHE A 4 -31.03 -1.25 5.08
N VAL A 5 -30.02 -0.70 4.41
CA VAL A 5 -30.23 0.10 3.18
C VAL A 5 -30.49 -0.89 2.07
N HIS A 6 -31.76 -0.98 1.63
CA HIS A 6 -32.10 -1.71 0.41
C HIS A 6 -31.63 -0.88 -0.79
N CYS A 7 -30.63 -1.37 -1.51
CA CYS A 7 -30.38 -0.93 -2.87
C CYS A 7 -31.51 -1.42 -3.76
N LEU A 8 -32.33 -0.50 -4.26
CA LEU A 8 -33.29 -0.76 -5.32
C LEU A 8 -32.55 -0.98 -6.66
N PRO A 9 -32.92 -1.98 -7.47
CA PRO A 9 -32.36 -2.10 -8.81
C PRO A 9 -32.93 -0.99 -9.68
N LEU A 10 -32.08 -0.16 -10.25
CA LEU A 10 -32.44 0.76 -11.33
C LEU A 10 -32.59 -0.07 -12.60
N ALA A 11 -33.84 -0.28 -13.03
CA ALA A 11 -34.13 -0.84 -14.32
C ALA A 11 -33.96 0.24 -15.41
N GLY A 12 -33.06 0.02 -16.33
CA GLY A 12 -32.83 0.82 -17.51
C GLY A 12 -32.04 -0.02 -18.51
N GLU A 13 -32.72 -0.60 -19.48
CA GLU A 13 -32.12 -1.32 -20.61
C GLU A 13 -31.39 -0.33 -21.54
N GLY A 14 -30.14 -0.20 -21.36
CA GLY A 14 -29.09 0.25 -22.25
C GLY A 14 -27.83 -0.42 -21.74
N MET A 15 -26.92 -0.89 -22.58
CA MET A 15 -25.64 -1.43 -22.15
C MET A 15 -24.95 -0.37 -21.28
N ALA A 16 -25.31 -0.35 -19.99
CA ALA A 16 -24.64 0.48 -19.01
C ALA A 16 -23.17 0.06 -19.03
N ASP A 17 -22.28 0.99 -19.32
CA ASP A 17 -20.85 0.81 -19.29
C ASP A 17 -20.51 0.18 -17.94
N LYS A 18 -20.04 -1.08 -17.96
CA LYS A 18 -19.83 -1.85 -16.75
C LYS A 18 -18.78 -1.14 -15.91
N MET A 19 -19.17 -0.63 -14.75
CA MET A 19 -18.28 0.05 -13.83
C MET A 19 -17.62 -0.97 -12.90
N ASP A 20 -16.44 -1.42 -13.28
CA ASP A 20 -15.59 -2.32 -12.50
C ASP A 20 -14.13 -1.84 -12.56
N TYR A 21 -13.25 -2.52 -11.84
CA TYR A 21 -11.84 -2.18 -11.79
C TYR A 21 -11.16 -2.26 -13.16
N ALA A 22 -11.45 -3.28 -13.96
CA ALA A 22 -10.87 -3.45 -15.29
C ALA A 22 -11.25 -2.28 -16.21
N SER A 23 -12.52 -1.86 -16.18
CA SER A 23 -12.98 -0.70 -16.94
C SER A 23 -12.40 0.63 -16.43
N ALA A 24 -11.97 0.68 -15.16
CA ALA A 24 -11.26 1.82 -14.57
C ALA A 24 -9.74 1.77 -14.81
N GLY A 25 -9.25 0.81 -15.61
CA GLY A 25 -7.84 0.66 -15.98
C GLY A 25 -7.04 -0.24 -15.04
N VAL A 26 -7.67 -0.93 -14.10
CA VAL A 26 -7.04 -1.87 -13.17
C VAL A 26 -7.58 -3.28 -13.42
N ASP A 27 -6.90 -4.03 -14.27
CA ASP A 27 -7.26 -5.43 -14.57
C ASP A 27 -6.53 -6.35 -13.58
N ILE A 28 -7.23 -6.76 -12.53
CA ILE A 28 -6.69 -7.57 -11.41
C ILE A 28 -6.19 -8.93 -11.92
N ASP A 29 -6.87 -9.54 -12.89
CA ASP A 29 -6.49 -10.86 -13.41
C ASP A 29 -5.22 -10.75 -14.27
N LEU A 30 -5.13 -9.72 -15.09
CA LEU A 30 -3.94 -9.43 -15.89
C LEU A 30 -2.74 -9.09 -14.99
N GLU A 31 -2.95 -8.26 -13.97
CA GLU A 31 -1.92 -7.92 -12.99
C GLU A 31 -1.44 -9.16 -12.24
N GLY A 32 -2.35 -9.99 -11.75
CA GLY A 32 -2.02 -11.25 -11.09
C GLY A 32 -1.21 -12.19 -11.99
N SER A 33 -1.56 -12.27 -13.27
CA SER A 33 -0.81 -13.06 -14.26
C SER A 33 0.61 -12.50 -14.51
N ALA A 34 0.73 -11.18 -14.60
CA ALA A 34 2.03 -10.51 -14.79
C ALA A 34 2.93 -10.71 -13.57
N VAL A 35 2.39 -10.55 -12.35
CA VAL A 35 3.11 -10.80 -11.10
C VAL A 35 3.54 -12.26 -10.98
N ALA A 36 2.67 -13.23 -11.31
CA ALA A 36 3.02 -14.64 -11.32
C ALA A 36 4.18 -14.94 -12.29
N SER A 37 4.18 -14.30 -13.47
CA SER A 37 5.25 -14.45 -14.46
C SER A 37 6.57 -13.86 -13.94
N LEU A 38 6.53 -12.71 -13.29
CA LEU A 38 7.68 -12.10 -12.65
C LEU A 38 8.26 -13.04 -11.56
N ILE A 39 7.40 -13.49 -10.64
CA ILE A 39 7.82 -14.38 -9.53
C ILE A 39 8.43 -15.68 -10.05
N SER A 40 7.84 -16.28 -11.10
CA SER A 40 8.35 -17.52 -11.68
C SER A 40 9.76 -17.37 -12.30
N SER A 41 10.09 -16.15 -12.72
CA SER A 41 11.38 -15.81 -13.32
C SER A 41 12.45 -15.38 -12.31
N LEU A 42 12.04 -15.07 -11.07
CA LEU A 42 12.97 -14.69 -10.01
C LEU A 42 13.67 -15.91 -9.44
N SER A 43 15.01 -15.86 -9.41
CA SER A 43 15.80 -16.82 -8.66
C SER A 43 15.53 -16.63 -7.17
N LYS A 44 15.18 -17.71 -6.48
CA LYS A 44 15.10 -17.65 -5.02
C LYS A 44 16.48 -17.32 -4.46
N SER A 45 16.46 -16.65 -3.31
CA SER A 45 17.61 -16.12 -2.58
C SER A 45 18.87 -16.99 -2.65
N VAL A 46 20.00 -16.31 -2.74
CA VAL A 46 21.33 -16.89 -2.70
C VAL A 46 21.91 -17.03 -1.29
N ARG A 47 21.20 -16.56 -0.25
CA ARG A 47 21.65 -16.62 1.14
C ARG A 47 21.34 -17.98 1.75
N PRO A 48 22.38 -18.71 2.29
CA PRO A 48 22.15 -20.00 2.97
C PRO A 48 21.29 -19.81 4.23
N THR A 49 20.43 -20.78 4.51
CA THR A 49 19.64 -20.85 5.76
C THR A 49 20.54 -20.71 6.98
N GLY A 50 20.10 -19.97 8.00
CA GLY A 50 20.86 -19.68 9.21
C GLY A 50 21.86 -18.54 9.12
N THR A 51 21.95 -17.87 7.96
CA THR A 51 22.79 -16.67 7.80
C THR A 51 21.94 -15.39 7.68
N PRO A 52 22.48 -14.22 8.09
CA PRO A 52 21.75 -12.96 7.91
C PRO A 52 21.31 -12.73 6.46
N GLY A 53 20.02 -12.43 6.27
CA GLY A 53 19.41 -12.26 4.97
C GLY A 53 18.90 -13.54 4.29
N ALA A 54 19.00 -14.70 4.96
CA ALA A 54 18.35 -15.91 4.46
C ALA A 54 16.82 -15.72 4.45
N PRO A 55 16.12 -16.18 3.41
CA PRO A 55 14.67 -16.01 3.32
C PRO A 55 13.95 -16.91 4.32
N VAL A 56 12.83 -16.43 4.82
CA VAL A 56 11.89 -17.21 5.63
C VAL A 56 10.61 -17.36 4.84
N ASP A 57 10.20 -18.59 4.58
CA ASP A 57 8.93 -18.86 3.91
C ASP A 57 7.77 -18.45 4.83
N LEU A 58 6.91 -17.58 4.35
CA LEU A 58 5.70 -17.13 5.02
C LEU A 58 4.50 -17.32 4.07
N PRO A 59 3.86 -18.50 4.09
CA PRO A 59 2.74 -18.77 3.20
C PRO A 59 1.62 -17.75 3.36
N GLY A 60 1.24 -17.06 2.27
CA GLY A 60 0.18 -16.04 2.26
C GLY A 60 0.52 -14.74 2.99
N GLY A 61 1.76 -14.55 3.41
CA GLY A 61 2.20 -13.34 4.12
C GLY A 61 2.37 -12.14 3.20
N PHE A 62 1.96 -10.97 3.69
CA PHE A 62 2.29 -9.67 3.12
C PHE A 62 3.65 -9.24 3.68
N GLY A 63 4.65 -9.09 2.89
CA GLY A 63 5.99 -8.68 3.32
C GLY A 63 6.98 -9.84 3.38
N GLY A 64 8.21 -9.53 3.00
CA GLY A 64 9.31 -10.48 3.01
C GLY A 64 9.92 -10.59 4.40
N LEU A 65 10.12 -11.80 4.89
CA LEU A 65 10.89 -12.06 6.10
C LEU A 65 12.26 -12.62 5.75
N ILE A 66 13.29 -12.11 6.42
CA ILE A 66 14.66 -12.61 6.31
C ILE A 66 15.28 -12.82 7.69
N GLU A 67 16.19 -13.78 7.79
CA GLU A 67 16.90 -14.06 9.04
C GLU A 67 17.91 -12.98 9.39
N PHE A 68 17.99 -12.63 10.69
CA PHE A 68 19.00 -11.70 11.20
C PHE A 68 19.35 -12.02 12.66
N GLY A 69 20.32 -12.87 12.88
CA GLY A 69 20.66 -13.37 14.23
C GLY A 69 19.48 -14.08 14.88
N ASP A 70 19.09 -13.65 16.09
CA ASP A 70 17.94 -14.17 16.83
C ASP A 70 16.60 -13.56 16.42
N HIS A 71 16.61 -12.67 15.45
CA HIS A 71 15.44 -11.95 14.93
C HIS A 71 15.18 -12.28 13.47
N LEU A 72 14.02 -11.88 13.04
CA LEU A 72 13.66 -11.76 11.62
C LEU A 72 13.51 -10.26 11.32
N LEU A 73 13.96 -9.86 10.15
CA LEU A 73 13.62 -8.55 9.57
C LEU A 73 12.44 -8.72 8.62
N ALA A 74 11.52 -7.80 8.69
CA ALA A 74 10.36 -7.72 7.80
C ALA A 74 10.49 -6.50 6.88
N LEU A 75 10.22 -6.67 5.61
CA LEU A 75 10.27 -5.64 4.58
C LEU A 75 8.95 -5.60 3.84
N ALA A 76 8.37 -4.41 3.71
CA ALA A 76 7.21 -4.15 2.87
C ALA A 76 7.47 -2.92 2.01
N THR A 77 6.99 -2.94 0.77
CA THR A 77 7.07 -1.80 -0.14
C THR A 77 5.74 -1.61 -0.85
N ASP A 78 5.24 -0.38 -0.84
CA ASP A 78 3.98 -0.02 -1.50
C ASP A 78 4.01 1.46 -1.91
N GLY A 79 3.14 1.83 -2.87
CA GLY A 79 2.97 3.19 -3.37
C GLY A 79 1.59 3.75 -3.08
N VAL A 80 1.48 5.08 -3.02
CA VAL A 80 0.20 5.77 -2.79
C VAL A 80 -0.77 5.58 -3.96
N GLY A 81 -0.23 5.48 -5.17
CA GLY A 81 -1.00 5.20 -6.37
C GLY A 81 -1.96 6.31 -6.78
N SER A 82 -3.11 5.95 -7.35
CA SER A 82 -4.06 6.88 -7.99
C SER A 82 -4.70 7.93 -7.07
N LYS A 83 -4.56 7.79 -5.75
CA LYS A 83 -4.95 8.82 -4.78
C LYS A 83 -4.15 10.13 -4.98
N LEU A 84 -2.91 10.03 -5.44
CA LEU A 84 -2.05 11.20 -5.74
C LEU A 84 -2.68 12.14 -6.76
N GLN A 85 -3.46 11.62 -7.71
CA GLN A 85 -4.14 12.45 -8.69
C GLN A 85 -5.25 13.30 -8.06
N ILE A 86 -5.90 12.81 -7.01
CA ILE A 86 -6.86 13.60 -6.23
C ILE A 86 -6.13 14.65 -5.39
N ALA A 87 -5.03 14.27 -4.73
CA ALA A 87 -4.20 15.21 -3.98
C ALA A 87 -3.70 16.35 -4.87
N ALA A 88 -3.25 16.06 -6.08
CA ALA A 88 -2.82 17.04 -7.07
C ALA A 88 -3.98 17.93 -7.53
N ALA A 89 -5.15 17.37 -7.83
CA ALA A 89 -6.32 18.13 -8.27
C ALA A 89 -6.83 19.12 -7.21
N LEU A 90 -6.72 18.75 -5.92
CA LEU A 90 -7.10 19.57 -4.77
C LEU A 90 -5.95 20.44 -4.26
N ASN A 91 -4.72 20.22 -4.73
CA ASN A 91 -3.49 20.75 -4.14
C ASN A 91 -3.41 20.49 -2.62
N GLU A 92 -3.81 19.28 -2.19
CA GLU A 92 -3.86 18.87 -0.79
C GLU A 92 -2.95 17.68 -0.56
N TRP A 93 -1.85 17.90 0.13
CA TRP A 93 -0.76 16.93 0.29
C TRP A 93 -0.58 16.44 1.74
N SER A 94 -1.32 17.01 2.70
CA SER A 94 -1.11 16.78 4.14
C SER A 94 -1.33 15.32 4.56
N GLY A 95 -2.21 14.58 3.88
CA GLY A 95 -2.49 13.17 4.15
C GLY A 95 -1.59 12.17 3.42
N VAL A 96 -0.92 12.60 2.36
CA VAL A 96 -0.27 11.69 1.39
C VAL A 96 0.90 10.91 2.01
N GLY A 97 1.71 11.54 2.84
CA GLY A 97 2.81 10.86 3.55
C GLY A 97 2.29 9.88 4.60
N ILE A 98 1.17 10.19 5.25
CA ILE A 98 0.51 9.27 6.20
C ILE A 98 -0.02 8.05 5.46
N ASP A 99 -0.66 8.24 4.30
CA ASP A 99 -1.12 7.13 3.47
C ASP A 99 0.03 6.23 3.04
N CYS A 100 1.11 6.82 2.52
CA CYS A 100 2.30 6.07 2.09
C CYS A 100 2.91 5.24 3.24
N MET A 101 3.05 5.85 4.41
CA MET A 101 3.53 5.17 5.60
C MET A 101 2.61 4.04 6.02
N ALA A 102 1.30 4.29 6.08
CA ALA A 102 0.32 3.32 6.55
C ALA A 102 0.25 2.08 5.67
N MET A 103 0.32 2.23 4.35
CA MET A 103 0.29 1.12 3.40
C MET A 103 1.45 0.15 3.65
N ASN A 104 2.63 0.67 3.93
CA ASN A 104 3.82 -0.13 4.19
C ASN A 104 3.87 -0.70 5.62
N VAL A 105 3.57 0.12 6.61
CA VAL A 105 3.68 -0.26 8.03
C VAL A 105 2.62 -1.29 8.40
N ASN A 106 1.39 -1.17 7.89
CA ASN A 106 0.32 -2.11 8.18
C ASN A 106 0.63 -3.53 7.69
N ASP A 107 1.36 -3.68 6.59
CA ASP A 107 1.81 -4.98 6.11
C ASP A 107 2.77 -5.65 7.09
N LEU A 108 3.66 -4.87 7.71
CA LEU A 108 4.57 -5.37 8.76
C LEU A 108 3.79 -5.82 10.01
N LEU A 109 2.73 -5.09 10.38
CA LEU A 109 1.89 -5.46 11.51
C LEU A 109 1.16 -6.78 11.29
N CYS A 110 0.77 -7.09 10.05
CA CYS A 110 0.11 -8.34 9.68
C CYS A 110 0.95 -9.58 10.02
N VAL A 111 2.27 -9.47 9.99
CA VAL A 111 3.18 -10.55 10.35
C VAL A 111 3.72 -10.44 11.78
N GLY A 112 3.25 -9.46 12.56
CA GLY A 112 3.66 -9.25 13.95
C GLY A 112 5.01 -8.54 14.10
N ALA A 113 5.51 -7.91 13.05
CA ALA A 113 6.76 -7.15 13.11
C ALA A 113 6.54 -5.75 13.68
N GLU A 114 7.47 -5.29 14.52
CA GLU A 114 7.54 -3.91 14.97
C GLU A 114 8.24 -3.06 13.90
N PRO A 115 7.57 -2.05 13.32
CA PRO A 115 8.18 -1.14 12.37
C PRO A 115 9.25 -0.27 13.06
N ILE A 116 10.40 -0.07 12.41
CA ILE A 116 11.51 0.71 12.99
C ILE A 116 12.07 1.79 12.05
N ALA A 117 11.98 1.56 10.73
CA ALA A 117 12.54 2.48 9.76
C ALA A 117 11.67 2.53 8.49
N PHE A 118 11.79 3.65 7.80
CA PHE A 118 11.11 3.91 6.54
C PHE A 118 12.03 4.66 5.59
N VAL A 119 11.95 4.38 4.31
CA VAL A 119 12.55 5.16 3.23
C VAL A 119 11.49 5.44 2.17
N ASP A 120 11.53 6.63 1.58
CA ASP A 120 10.61 7.04 0.53
C ASP A 120 11.29 7.09 -0.84
N TYR A 121 10.47 7.03 -1.90
CA TYR A 121 10.86 7.30 -3.26
C TYR A 121 9.82 8.23 -3.90
N VAL A 122 10.25 9.44 -4.23
CA VAL A 122 9.44 10.44 -4.93
C VAL A 122 9.90 10.53 -6.37
N ALA A 123 9.02 10.25 -7.33
CA ALA A 123 9.28 10.47 -8.75
C ALA A 123 8.40 11.59 -9.29
N VAL A 124 9.02 12.56 -9.98
CA VAL A 124 8.29 13.73 -10.51
C VAL A 124 8.73 14.03 -11.94
N PRO A 125 7.81 14.51 -12.81
CA PRO A 125 8.21 15.05 -14.12
C PRO A 125 9.01 16.34 -13.98
N LYS A 126 8.69 17.16 -12.96
CA LYS A 126 9.35 18.40 -12.61
C LYS A 126 9.23 18.65 -11.11
N PRO A 127 10.33 18.97 -10.42
CA PRO A 127 10.29 19.31 -9.00
C PRO A 127 9.49 20.59 -8.72
N ASP A 128 8.75 20.57 -7.60
CA ASP A 128 8.04 21.69 -7.03
C ASP A 128 8.39 21.79 -5.54
N PRO A 129 9.11 22.86 -5.10
CA PRO A 129 9.54 23.00 -3.71
C PRO A 129 8.39 23.04 -2.71
N ASP A 130 7.24 23.64 -3.05
CA ASP A 130 6.11 23.76 -2.13
C ASP A 130 5.43 22.40 -1.92
N VAL A 131 5.25 21.63 -2.99
CA VAL A 131 4.74 20.27 -2.93
C VAL A 131 5.68 19.37 -2.12
N HIS A 132 7.00 19.46 -2.38
CA HIS A 132 7.99 18.65 -1.64
C HIS A 132 8.02 19.03 -0.15
N ALA A 133 7.88 20.31 0.20
CA ALA A 133 7.78 20.74 1.60
C ALA A 133 6.53 20.17 2.28
N ALA A 134 5.38 20.17 1.59
CA ALA A 134 4.13 19.61 2.09
C ALA A 134 4.22 18.08 2.28
N LEU A 135 4.84 17.36 1.33
CA LEU A 135 5.11 15.93 1.45
C LEU A 135 6.03 15.64 2.65
N GLY A 136 7.11 16.40 2.81
CA GLY A 136 8.03 16.27 3.94
C GLY A 136 7.35 16.47 5.30
N ALA A 137 6.44 17.46 5.40
CA ALA A 137 5.64 17.68 6.59
C ALA A 137 4.71 16.49 6.87
N SER A 138 4.03 15.97 5.84
CA SER A 138 3.15 14.81 5.95
C SER A 138 3.91 13.53 6.35
N LEU A 139 5.09 13.28 5.76
CA LEU A 139 5.96 12.16 6.13
C LEU A 139 6.49 12.30 7.56
N THR A 140 6.79 13.52 8.01
CA THR A 140 7.21 13.77 9.41
C THR A 140 6.10 13.37 10.39
N GLU A 141 4.87 13.77 10.13
CA GLU A 141 3.72 13.36 10.95
C GLU A 141 3.48 11.85 10.88
N ALA A 142 3.63 11.26 9.70
CA ALA A 142 3.54 9.81 9.52
C ALA A 142 4.57 9.05 10.37
N CYS A 143 5.84 9.50 10.37
CA CYS A 143 6.89 8.93 11.21
C CYS A 143 6.55 9.02 12.70
N ARG A 144 6.00 10.16 13.13
CA ARG A 144 5.58 10.35 14.52
C ARG A 144 4.46 9.39 14.93
N LEU A 145 3.45 9.22 14.06
CA LEU A 145 2.32 8.32 14.28
C LEU A 145 2.74 6.86 14.32
N ALA A 146 3.55 6.43 13.36
CA ALA A 146 4.03 5.06 13.24
C ALA A 146 5.20 4.75 14.20
N ARG A 147 5.81 5.77 14.82
CA ARG A 147 7.02 5.65 15.68
C ARG A 147 8.20 5.05 14.93
N VAL A 148 8.38 5.42 13.68
CA VAL A 148 9.49 4.96 12.84
C VAL A 148 10.46 6.09 12.53
N THR A 149 11.70 5.74 12.23
CA THR A 149 12.71 6.67 11.74
C THR A 149 12.63 6.75 10.21
N LEU A 150 12.52 7.97 9.66
CA LEU A 150 12.82 8.19 8.24
C LEU A 150 14.33 8.07 8.06
N ALA A 151 14.77 6.95 7.51
CA ALA A 151 16.18 6.59 7.41
C ALA A 151 16.86 7.14 6.14
N GLY A 152 16.07 7.62 5.20
CA GLY A 152 16.54 8.17 3.93
C GLY A 152 15.40 8.20 2.92
N GLY A 153 15.76 8.47 1.69
CA GLY A 153 14.82 8.50 0.57
C GLY A 153 15.51 8.92 -0.71
N GLU A 154 14.76 8.97 -1.80
CA GLU A 154 15.21 9.41 -3.11
C GLU A 154 14.15 10.32 -3.74
N THR A 155 14.60 11.40 -4.36
CA THR A 155 13.75 12.26 -5.20
C THR A 155 14.32 12.28 -6.61
N ALA A 156 13.58 11.68 -7.55
CA ALA A 156 13.98 11.56 -8.93
C ALA A 156 13.17 12.48 -9.85
N SER A 157 13.87 13.35 -10.58
CA SER A 157 13.28 14.13 -11.68
C SER A 157 13.32 13.29 -12.95
N LEU A 158 12.17 12.82 -13.43
CA LEU A 158 12.04 11.85 -14.52
C LEU A 158 11.14 12.37 -15.65
N PRO A 159 11.50 13.50 -16.34
CA PRO A 159 10.72 14.03 -17.43
C PRO A 159 10.61 13.01 -18.57
N GLY A 160 9.38 12.75 -19.04
CA GLY A 160 9.12 11.78 -20.12
C GLY A 160 9.02 10.32 -19.66
N ILE A 161 9.37 10.01 -18.41
CA ILE A 161 9.14 8.69 -17.80
C ILE A 161 7.90 8.71 -16.94
N VAL A 162 7.77 9.70 -16.06
CA VAL A 162 6.55 9.94 -15.28
C VAL A 162 5.85 11.20 -15.77
N THR A 163 4.52 11.18 -15.78
CA THR A 163 3.69 12.32 -16.18
C THR A 163 3.17 13.12 -14.99
N GLU A 164 3.10 12.50 -13.84
CA GLU A 164 2.60 13.04 -12.58
C GLU A 164 3.54 12.63 -11.44
N LEU A 165 3.38 13.24 -10.27
CA LEU A 165 4.10 12.83 -9.07
C LEU A 165 3.68 11.41 -8.68
N ASP A 166 4.67 10.57 -8.40
CA ASP A 166 4.49 9.28 -7.74
C ASP A 166 5.25 9.25 -6.40
N LEU A 167 4.65 8.63 -5.40
CA LEU A 167 5.23 8.45 -4.07
C LEU A 167 5.05 7.00 -3.64
N SER A 168 6.15 6.38 -3.34
CA SER A 168 6.20 5.04 -2.75
C SER A 168 7.13 5.02 -1.55
N GLY A 169 7.09 3.94 -0.80
CA GLY A 169 7.96 3.77 0.34
C GLY A 169 8.33 2.32 0.58
N THR A 170 9.28 2.13 1.48
CA THR A 170 9.66 0.83 1.99
C THR A 170 9.84 0.91 3.49
N ALA A 171 9.11 0.07 4.21
CA ALA A 171 9.21 -0.05 5.66
C ALA A 171 10.07 -1.25 6.04
N LEU A 172 10.87 -1.07 7.07
CA LEU A 172 11.63 -2.11 7.75
C LEU A 172 11.08 -2.30 9.15
N GLY A 173 10.80 -3.54 9.50
CA GLY A 173 10.45 -3.95 10.85
C GLY A 173 11.26 -5.14 11.31
N TYR A 174 11.07 -5.56 12.56
CA TYR A 174 11.72 -6.73 13.13
C TYR A 174 10.78 -7.48 14.08
N LEU A 175 11.07 -8.75 14.29
CA LEU A 175 10.42 -9.60 15.30
C LEU A 175 11.39 -10.69 15.74
N LYS A 176 11.14 -11.31 16.90
CA LYS A 176 11.91 -12.47 17.33
C LYS A 176 11.57 -13.69 16.46
N LYS A 177 12.56 -14.54 16.20
CA LYS A 177 12.32 -15.83 15.55
C LYS A 177 11.26 -16.64 16.33
N GLY A 178 10.31 -17.23 15.62
CA GLY A 178 9.19 -17.97 16.19
C GLY A 178 7.97 -17.14 16.60
N ASN A 179 8.02 -15.82 16.51
CA ASN A 179 6.91 -14.94 16.85
C ASN A 179 6.13 -14.43 15.62
N ALA A 180 6.48 -14.88 14.42
CA ALA A 180 5.75 -14.48 13.23
C ALA A 180 4.28 -14.93 13.31
N ILE A 181 3.37 -14.02 12.98
CA ILE A 181 1.94 -14.31 12.86
C ILE A 181 1.71 -14.96 11.51
N THR A 182 1.43 -16.27 11.51
CA THR A 182 1.27 -17.08 10.28
C THR A 182 -0.16 -17.56 10.07
N GLY A 183 -1.01 -17.46 11.09
CA GLY A 183 -2.35 -18.04 11.09
C GLY A 183 -2.39 -19.53 11.45
N GLU A 184 -1.24 -20.21 11.62
CA GLU A 184 -1.18 -21.66 11.92
C GLU A 184 -1.86 -22.04 13.26
N ASN A 185 -1.95 -21.08 14.18
CA ASN A 185 -2.57 -21.29 15.50
C ASN A 185 -4.07 -20.94 15.53
N LEU A 186 -4.67 -20.54 14.40
CA LEU A 186 -6.10 -20.21 14.34
C LEU A 186 -6.94 -21.48 14.55
N THR A 187 -7.92 -21.38 15.43
CA THR A 187 -8.81 -22.48 15.78
C THR A 187 -10.29 -22.06 15.68
N ALA A 188 -11.17 -23.05 15.54
CA ALA A 188 -12.60 -22.79 15.60
C ALA A 188 -12.98 -22.28 17.01
N GLY A 189 -13.60 -21.11 17.06
CA GLY A 189 -13.96 -20.42 18.30
C GLY A 189 -13.16 -19.15 18.56
N ASP A 190 -12.13 -18.88 17.78
CA ASP A 190 -11.40 -17.60 17.84
C ASP A 190 -12.32 -16.43 17.45
N VAL A 191 -12.09 -15.29 18.08
CA VAL A 191 -12.92 -14.10 17.89
C VAL A 191 -12.34 -13.21 16.82
N LEU A 192 -13.17 -12.86 15.81
CA LEU A 192 -12.83 -11.86 14.81
C LEU A 192 -13.22 -10.47 15.31
N ILE A 193 -12.27 -9.55 15.32
CA ILE A 193 -12.50 -8.15 15.70
C ILE A 193 -12.44 -7.29 14.44
N GLY A 194 -13.53 -6.61 14.13
CA GLY A 194 -13.61 -5.65 13.02
C GLY A 194 -13.41 -4.22 13.52
N LEU A 195 -12.60 -3.46 12.80
CA LEU A 195 -12.48 -2.01 12.95
C LEU A 195 -13.37 -1.34 11.90
N PRO A 196 -14.28 -0.42 12.28
CA PRO A 196 -15.11 0.28 11.32
C PRO A 196 -14.27 1.19 10.42
N SER A 197 -14.64 1.25 9.15
CA SER A 197 -14.05 2.21 8.22
C SER A 197 -14.64 3.61 8.45
N SER A 198 -13.80 4.64 8.35
CA SER A 198 -14.21 6.06 8.35
C SER A 198 -14.50 6.59 6.93
N GLY A 199 -14.38 5.77 5.92
CA GLY A 199 -14.56 6.12 4.51
C GLY A 199 -13.70 5.26 3.60
N ILE A 200 -13.33 5.81 2.43
CA ILE A 200 -12.40 5.18 1.50
C ILE A 200 -10.99 5.44 2.04
N HIS A 201 -10.20 4.39 2.24
CA HIS A 201 -8.86 4.51 2.79
C HIS A 201 -7.76 4.47 1.72
N SER A 202 -7.00 3.37 1.65
CA SER A 202 -5.80 3.30 0.81
C SER A 202 -6.10 3.00 -0.65
N ASN A 203 -7.02 2.06 -0.92
CA ASN A 203 -7.21 1.48 -2.24
C ASN A 203 -8.57 1.82 -2.87
N GLY A 204 -8.74 1.47 -4.15
CA GLY A 204 -10.01 1.63 -4.87
C GLY A 204 -10.20 2.99 -5.56
N TYR A 205 -9.23 3.89 -5.51
CA TYR A 205 -9.40 5.26 -6.02
C TYR A 205 -9.53 5.35 -7.54
N SER A 206 -8.99 4.42 -8.31
CA SER A 206 -9.23 4.39 -9.77
C SER A 206 -10.71 4.25 -10.09
N LEU A 207 -11.40 3.35 -9.39
CA LEU A 207 -12.84 3.16 -9.56
C LEU A 207 -13.64 4.34 -9.00
N VAL A 208 -13.27 4.86 -7.83
CA VAL A 208 -13.91 6.04 -7.22
C VAL A 208 -13.86 7.24 -8.16
N ARG A 209 -12.69 7.54 -8.74
CA ARG A 209 -12.52 8.64 -9.70
C ARG A 209 -13.44 8.46 -10.91
N ARG A 210 -13.52 7.25 -11.45
CA ARG A 210 -14.45 6.94 -12.55
C ARG A 210 -15.91 7.16 -12.17
N PHE A 211 -16.32 6.83 -10.95
CA PHE A 211 -17.66 7.14 -10.45
C PHE A 211 -17.92 8.64 -10.37
N ILE A 212 -16.97 9.41 -9.84
CA ILE A 212 -17.05 10.88 -9.72
C ILE A 212 -17.21 11.51 -11.12
N ASP A 213 -16.37 11.10 -12.07
CA ASP A 213 -16.40 11.59 -13.44
C ASP A 213 -17.75 11.24 -14.13
N HIS A 214 -18.21 9.99 -13.97
CA HIS A 214 -19.48 9.54 -14.53
C HIS A 214 -20.69 10.28 -13.95
N ALA A 215 -20.65 10.59 -12.66
CA ALA A 215 -21.70 11.36 -11.98
C ALA A 215 -21.63 12.87 -12.26
N GLY A 216 -20.62 13.34 -13.00
CA GLY A 216 -20.38 14.77 -13.24
C GLY A 216 -20.08 15.55 -11.96
N MET A 217 -19.57 14.87 -10.93
CA MET A 217 -19.16 15.46 -9.66
C MET A 217 -17.76 16.06 -9.75
N LYS A 218 -17.43 16.91 -8.79
CA LYS A 218 -16.07 17.46 -8.59
C LYS A 218 -15.58 17.04 -7.21
N TYR A 219 -14.26 16.96 -7.06
CA TYR A 219 -13.61 16.78 -5.77
C TYR A 219 -13.85 17.97 -4.84
#